data_c3a9b56ea63365f6f522e0479a80cc61
#
_entry.id   c3a9b56ea63365f6f522e0479a80cc61
#
_cell.length_a   1.000
_cell.length_b   1.000
_cell.length_c   1.000
_cell.angle_alpha   90.00
_cell.angle_beta   90.00
_cell.angle_gamma   90.00
#
_symmetry.space_group_name_H-M   'P 1'
#
loop_
_entity.id
_entity.type
_entity.pdbx_description
1 polymer ?
#
loop_
_entity_poly.entity_id
_entity_poly.type
_entity_poly.pdbx_seq_one_letter_code
_entity_poly.pdbx_strand_id
1 'polypeptide(L)'
;RSAYDLAAIGTLGFRGEALAAIAAVSRVEVMTRQADAPFGAALVLEGGAVREREEIGCPEGTTMIVRDLFFNTPARLKFMKRDAAEGAAAYAAVQHVALSHPEISFRFLRDGREEMMTPGDGKLHSALYAVLGREVALSLLPCKGSGEELSVEGYISRPSCCRGNRSGQHFFVNGRYVKSRTMAAAMEEAYRNQKMVG
;
A
#
# COMPACT_ATOMS: atom_id res chain seq x y z
N ARG A 1 -6.61 25.76 -7.68
CA ARG A 1 -7.12 24.61 -6.88
C ARG A 1 -7.63 25.17 -5.57
N SER A 2 -8.91 25.01 -5.26
CA SER A 2 -9.57 25.55 -4.09
C SER A 2 -9.49 24.59 -2.90
N ALA A 3 -9.78 25.08 -1.67
CA ALA A 3 -9.89 24.22 -0.48
C ALA A 3 -11.01 23.16 -0.63
N TYR A 4 -12.01 23.43 -1.46
CA TYR A 4 -13.07 22.48 -1.83
C TYR A 4 -12.55 21.26 -2.61
N ASP A 5 -11.55 21.47 -3.50
CA ASP A 5 -10.95 20.38 -4.28
C ASP A 5 -10.20 19.39 -3.38
N LEU A 6 -9.68 19.85 -2.23
CA LEU A 6 -9.00 18.99 -1.24
C LEU A 6 -9.97 18.09 -0.47
N ALA A 7 -11.21 18.53 -0.24
CA ALA A 7 -12.22 17.73 0.44
C ALA A 7 -12.84 16.64 -0.47
N ALA A 8 -12.73 16.80 -1.80
CA ALA A 8 -13.31 15.92 -2.81
C ALA A 8 -12.28 15.04 -3.54
N ILE A 9 -11.09 14.83 -2.96
CA ILE A 9 -10.06 13.99 -3.58
C ILE A 9 -10.49 12.53 -3.60
N GLY A 10 -10.85 12.03 -4.78
CA GLY A 10 -11.19 10.62 -5.05
C GLY A 10 -9.98 9.70 -5.33
N THR A 11 -8.75 10.22 -5.27
CA THR A 11 -7.51 9.46 -5.54
C THR A 11 -6.67 9.29 -4.28
N LEU A 12 -5.90 8.21 -4.17
CA LEU A 12 -4.96 7.99 -3.07
C LEU A 12 -3.85 9.04 -3.03
N GLY A 13 -3.39 9.49 -4.20
CA GLY A 13 -2.41 10.58 -4.34
C GLY A 13 -3.10 11.95 -4.38
N PHE A 14 -2.53 12.96 -3.72
CA PHE A 14 -3.11 14.31 -3.68
C PHE A 14 -2.11 15.44 -4.01
N ARG A 15 -0.80 15.19 -3.95
CA ARG A 15 0.24 16.22 -4.18
C ARG A 15 0.77 16.26 -5.61
N GLY A 16 0.71 15.16 -6.36
CA GLY A 16 1.27 15.04 -7.70
C GLY A 16 2.80 15.08 -7.77
N GLU A 17 3.48 14.97 -6.61
CA GLU A 17 4.92 15.17 -6.49
C GLU A 17 5.73 13.86 -6.44
N ALA A 18 5.08 12.72 -6.17
CA ALA A 18 5.78 11.47 -5.87
C ALA A 18 6.66 10.99 -7.02
N LEU A 19 6.13 10.94 -8.24
CA LEU A 19 6.90 10.50 -9.41
C LEU A 19 8.03 11.45 -9.77
N ALA A 20 7.81 12.75 -9.67
CA ALA A 20 8.85 13.76 -9.90
C ALA A 20 9.99 13.62 -8.87
N ALA A 21 9.64 13.41 -7.59
CA ALA A 21 10.62 13.20 -6.54
C ALA A 21 11.43 11.90 -6.72
N ILE A 22 10.78 10.80 -7.15
CA ILE A 22 11.45 9.53 -7.47
C ILE A 22 12.39 9.72 -8.66
N ALA A 23 11.90 10.32 -9.76
CA ALA A 23 12.67 10.51 -10.96
C ALA A 23 13.90 11.41 -10.73
N ALA A 24 13.79 12.42 -9.85
CA ALA A 24 14.91 13.31 -9.52
C ALA A 24 16.11 12.61 -8.88
N VAL A 25 15.92 11.44 -8.28
CA VAL A 25 16.96 10.71 -7.53
C VAL A 25 17.21 9.29 -8.03
N SER A 26 16.68 8.94 -9.20
CA SER A 26 16.79 7.59 -9.76
C SER A 26 16.83 7.61 -11.29
N ARG A 27 17.01 6.43 -11.89
CA ARG A 27 16.75 6.15 -13.29
C ARG A 27 15.39 5.50 -13.42
N VAL A 28 14.51 6.11 -14.21
CA VAL A 28 13.12 5.66 -14.36
C VAL A 28 12.81 5.37 -15.83
N GLU A 29 12.27 4.20 -16.09
CA GLU A 29 11.67 3.85 -17.37
C GLU A 29 10.18 3.66 -17.17
N VAL A 30 9.37 4.26 -18.01
CA VAL A 30 7.92 4.14 -18.01
C VAL A 30 7.47 3.68 -19.39
N MET A 31 6.71 2.60 -19.45
CA MET A 31 6.03 2.13 -20.65
C MET A 31 4.54 2.08 -20.35
N THR A 32 3.73 2.71 -21.19
CA THR A 32 2.29 2.76 -20.96
C THR A 32 1.51 2.73 -22.26
N ARG A 33 0.39 2.01 -22.27
CA ARG A 33 -0.56 1.97 -23.38
C ARG A 33 -1.99 1.94 -22.85
N GLN A 34 -2.85 2.76 -23.42
CA GLN A 34 -4.28 2.71 -23.18
C GLN A 34 -4.91 1.52 -23.92
N ALA A 35 -6.04 1.00 -23.43
CA ALA A 35 -6.72 -0.16 -24.01
C ALA A 35 -7.01 0.01 -25.50
N ASP A 36 -7.51 1.17 -25.90
CA ASP A 36 -7.93 1.45 -27.27
C ASP A 36 -6.84 2.06 -28.16
N ALA A 37 -5.62 2.24 -27.62
CA ALA A 37 -4.53 2.83 -28.38
C ALA A 37 -3.76 1.75 -29.19
N PRO A 38 -3.44 1.99 -30.47
CA PRO A 38 -2.68 1.04 -31.30
C PRO A 38 -1.23 0.91 -30.83
N PHE A 39 -0.66 1.97 -30.25
CA PHE A 39 0.69 2.03 -29.75
C PHE A 39 0.70 2.61 -28.33
N GLY A 40 1.75 2.29 -27.59
CA GLY A 40 2.06 2.88 -26.31
C GLY A 40 3.16 3.94 -26.42
N ALA A 41 3.53 4.50 -25.28
CA ALA A 41 4.63 5.44 -25.15
C ALA A 41 5.65 4.90 -24.15
N ALA A 42 6.92 5.10 -24.47
CA ALA A 42 8.04 4.91 -23.55
C ALA A 42 8.67 6.26 -23.19
N LEU A 43 9.09 6.37 -21.93
CA LEU A 43 9.77 7.53 -21.37
C LEU A 43 10.93 7.05 -20.49
N VAL A 44 12.12 7.55 -20.76
CA VAL A 44 13.32 7.32 -19.95
C VAL A 44 13.73 8.62 -19.27
N LEU A 45 13.89 8.57 -17.95
CA LEU A 45 14.35 9.70 -17.13
C LEU A 45 15.60 9.30 -16.34
N GLU A 46 16.51 10.24 -16.19
CA GLU A 46 17.69 10.12 -15.34
C GLU A 46 17.89 11.39 -14.53
N GLY A 47 17.83 11.29 -13.20
CA GLY A 47 18.00 12.44 -12.32
C GLY A 47 16.97 13.55 -12.54
N GLY A 48 15.76 13.20 -13.00
CA GLY A 48 14.68 14.13 -13.33
C GLY A 48 14.71 14.69 -14.76
N ALA A 49 15.78 14.45 -15.50
CA ALA A 49 15.89 14.89 -16.91
C ALA A 49 15.33 13.79 -17.84
N VAL A 50 14.51 14.19 -18.80
CA VAL A 50 14.05 13.30 -19.88
C VAL A 50 15.23 13.00 -20.80
N ARG A 51 15.54 11.71 -20.97
CA ARG A 51 16.58 11.23 -21.89
C ARG A 51 15.99 10.79 -23.22
N GLU A 52 14.91 10.02 -23.16
CA GLU A 52 14.26 9.46 -24.33
C GLU A 52 12.76 9.52 -24.19
N ARG A 53 12.09 9.70 -25.31
CA ARG A 53 10.64 9.59 -25.43
C ARG A 53 10.31 9.03 -26.81
N GLU A 54 9.64 7.91 -26.86
CA GLU A 54 9.31 7.23 -28.12
C GLU A 54 7.92 6.58 -28.08
N GLU A 55 7.40 6.28 -29.25
CA GLU A 55 6.24 5.43 -29.43
C GLU A 55 6.70 3.97 -29.52
N ILE A 56 6.07 3.07 -28.76
CA ILE A 56 6.45 1.65 -28.71
C ILE A 56 5.25 0.73 -28.78
N GLY A 57 5.49 -0.52 -29.21
CA GLY A 57 4.58 -1.62 -28.98
C GLY A 57 4.77 -2.17 -27.56
N CYS A 58 3.76 -2.03 -26.70
CA CYS A 58 3.77 -2.60 -25.35
C CYS A 58 2.37 -3.10 -24.95
N PRO A 59 2.27 -4.00 -23.96
CA PRO A 59 0.98 -4.43 -23.40
C PRO A 59 0.16 -3.25 -22.88
N GLU A 60 -1.15 -3.44 -22.83
CA GLU A 60 -2.05 -2.51 -22.14
C GLU A 60 -1.66 -2.36 -20.66
N GLY A 61 -1.82 -1.15 -20.13
CA GLY A 61 -1.46 -0.81 -18.76
C GLY A 61 -0.18 -0.01 -18.67
N THR A 62 0.43 0.02 -17.48
CA THR A 62 1.65 0.79 -17.22
C THR A 62 2.69 -0.07 -16.53
N THR A 63 3.89 -0.12 -17.11
CA THR A 63 5.09 -0.67 -16.49
C THR A 63 5.99 0.47 -16.09
N MET A 64 6.41 0.46 -14.83
CA MET A 64 7.34 1.46 -14.30
C MET A 64 8.55 0.73 -13.70
N ILE A 65 9.74 1.10 -14.13
CA ILE A 65 11.00 0.52 -13.67
C ILE A 65 11.81 1.64 -13.05
N VAL A 66 12.16 1.47 -11.78
CA VAL A 66 13.01 2.41 -11.04
C VAL A 66 14.31 1.70 -10.69
N ARG A 67 15.44 2.27 -11.12
CA ARG A 67 16.77 1.72 -10.84
C ARG A 67 17.66 2.76 -10.18
N ASP A 68 18.69 2.28 -9.51
CA ASP A 68 19.77 3.10 -8.96
C ASP A 68 19.27 4.24 -8.07
N LEU A 69 18.33 3.93 -7.18
CA LEU A 69 17.77 4.90 -6.24
C LEU A 69 18.89 5.59 -5.46
N PHE A 70 18.86 6.93 -5.45
CA PHE A 70 19.86 7.82 -4.83
C PHE A 70 21.24 7.81 -5.48
N PHE A 71 21.39 7.38 -6.75
CA PHE A 71 22.68 7.38 -7.45
C PHE A 71 23.37 8.76 -7.47
N ASN A 72 22.59 9.83 -7.55
CA ASN A 72 23.05 11.22 -7.57
C ASN A 72 22.98 11.93 -6.20
N THR A 73 22.59 11.21 -5.13
CA THR A 73 22.45 11.73 -3.78
C THR A 73 23.09 10.78 -2.75
N PRO A 74 24.43 10.64 -2.77
CA PRO A 74 25.13 9.62 -1.97
C PRO A 74 24.91 9.79 -0.46
N ALA A 75 24.64 11.00 0.02
CA ALA A 75 24.29 11.23 1.42
C ALA A 75 22.99 10.51 1.80
N ARG A 76 21.96 10.54 0.91
CA ARG A 76 20.70 9.80 1.13
C ARG A 76 20.90 8.30 1.04
N LEU A 77 21.73 7.82 0.11
CA LEU A 77 22.06 6.40 -0.01
C LEU A 77 22.64 5.82 1.28
N LYS A 78 23.51 6.58 1.97
CA LYS A 78 24.09 6.17 3.27
C LYS A 78 23.06 6.03 4.40
N PHE A 79 21.92 6.68 4.31
CA PHE A 79 20.85 6.58 5.32
C PHE A 79 19.86 5.44 5.04
N MET A 80 19.99 4.75 3.92
CA MET A 80 19.18 3.54 3.67
C MET A 80 19.51 2.46 4.70
N LYS A 81 18.48 1.78 5.13
CA LYS A 81 18.62 0.63 6.02
C LYS A 81 19.12 -0.58 5.24
N ARG A 82 19.33 -1.69 5.94
CA ARG A 82 19.65 -2.97 5.29
C ARG A 82 18.50 -3.40 4.37
N ASP A 83 18.80 -4.08 3.29
CA ASP A 83 17.83 -4.52 2.26
C ASP A 83 16.61 -5.23 2.83
N ALA A 84 16.81 -6.08 3.84
CA ALA A 84 15.71 -6.75 4.52
C ALA A 84 14.73 -5.78 5.20
N ALA A 85 15.23 -4.67 5.76
CA ALA A 85 14.40 -3.67 6.44
C ALA A 85 13.67 -2.77 5.43
N GLU A 86 14.34 -2.40 4.33
CA GLU A 86 13.72 -1.64 3.24
C GLU A 86 12.67 -2.50 2.53
N GLY A 87 12.97 -3.77 2.26
CA GLY A 87 12.02 -4.72 1.69
C GLY A 87 10.79 -4.93 2.57
N ALA A 88 10.97 -5.02 3.89
CA ALA A 88 9.85 -5.11 4.84
C ALA A 88 8.99 -3.84 4.84
N ALA A 89 9.61 -2.65 4.69
CA ALA A 89 8.87 -1.39 4.60
C ALA A 89 8.08 -1.29 3.29
N ALA A 90 8.67 -1.73 2.18
CA ALA A 90 7.99 -1.82 0.88
C ALA A 90 6.80 -2.81 0.94
N TYR A 91 7.01 -4.00 1.52
CA TYR A 91 5.94 -4.97 1.75
C TYR A 91 4.79 -4.35 2.55
N ALA A 92 5.09 -3.70 3.68
CA ALA A 92 4.07 -3.07 4.51
C ALA A 92 3.27 -1.97 3.77
N ALA A 93 3.92 -1.21 2.88
CA ALA A 93 3.24 -0.22 2.06
C ALA A 93 2.25 -0.88 1.09
N VAL A 94 2.67 -1.93 0.37
CA VAL A 94 1.80 -2.68 -0.55
C VAL A 94 0.69 -3.40 0.22
N GLN A 95 0.99 -3.99 1.38
CA GLN A 95 0.01 -4.61 2.28
C GLN A 95 -1.13 -3.65 2.64
N HIS A 96 -0.81 -2.41 3.02
CA HIS A 96 -1.83 -1.43 3.36
C HIS A 96 -2.73 -1.08 2.17
N VAL A 97 -2.16 -0.92 0.98
CA VAL A 97 -2.95 -0.65 -0.22
C VAL A 97 -3.81 -1.86 -0.59
N ALA A 98 -3.29 -3.07 -0.51
CA ALA A 98 -4.03 -4.30 -0.80
C ALA A 98 -5.21 -4.53 0.15
N LEU A 99 -5.06 -4.19 1.43
CA LEU A 99 -6.15 -4.27 2.42
C LEU A 99 -7.21 -3.18 2.23
N SER A 100 -6.83 -2.00 1.73
CA SER A 100 -7.79 -0.92 1.46
C SER A 100 -8.51 -1.06 0.12
N HIS A 101 -7.99 -1.88 -0.79
CA HIS A 101 -8.53 -2.12 -2.13
C HIS A 101 -8.63 -3.62 -2.43
N PRO A 102 -9.52 -4.35 -1.74
CA PRO A 102 -9.68 -5.79 -1.93
C PRO A 102 -10.20 -6.17 -3.33
N GLU A 103 -10.73 -5.22 -4.08
CA GLU A 103 -11.17 -5.36 -5.48
C GLU A 103 -10.02 -5.38 -6.48
N ILE A 104 -8.80 -5.05 -6.04
CA ILE A 104 -7.59 -5.06 -6.88
C ILE A 104 -6.71 -6.25 -6.49
N SER A 105 -6.25 -6.99 -7.49
CA SER A 105 -5.23 -8.02 -7.28
C SER A 105 -3.85 -7.39 -7.16
N PHE A 106 -3.16 -7.68 -6.06
CA PHE A 106 -1.79 -7.24 -5.80
C PHE A 106 -0.86 -8.44 -5.77
N ARG A 107 0.27 -8.31 -6.43
CA ARG A 107 1.36 -9.27 -6.38
C ARG A 107 2.63 -8.57 -5.96
N PHE A 108 3.25 -9.02 -4.88
CA PHE A 108 4.53 -8.49 -4.38
C PHE A 108 5.62 -9.56 -4.46
N LEU A 109 6.68 -9.22 -5.18
CA LEU A 109 7.87 -10.07 -5.30
C LEU A 109 9.05 -9.34 -4.67
N ARG A 110 9.88 -10.09 -3.92
CA ARG A 110 11.16 -9.63 -3.43
C ARG A 110 12.23 -10.64 -3.78
N ASP A 111 13.30 -10.18 -4.41
CA ASP A 111 14.42 -11.02 -4.84
C ASP A 111 13.96 -12.24 -5.66
N GLY A 112 12.98 -12.02 -6.55
CA GLY A 112 12.40 -13.06 -7.40
C GLY A 112 11.43 -14.03 -6.70
N ARG A 113 11.18 -13.87 -5.38
CA ARG A 113 10.23 -14.70 -4.63
C ARG A 113 8.93 -13.94 -4.42
N GLU A 114 7.82 -14.61 -4.65
CA GLU A 114 6.50 -14.10 -4.33
C GLU A 114 6.26 -14.16 -2.83
N GLU A 115 6.02 -13.00 -2.21
CA GLU A 115 5.74 -12.87 -0.77
C GLU A 115 4.26 -12.59 -0.49
N MET A 116 3.54 -12.05 -1.46
CA MET A 116 2.12 -11.77 -1.35
C MET A 116 1.44 -11.83 -2.71
N MET A 117 0.24 -12.39 -2.74
CA MET A 117 -0.67 -12.31 -3.87
C MET A 117 -2.11 -12.24 -3.35
N THR A 118 -2.84 -11.16 -3.66
CA THR A 118 -4.26 -11.02 -3.32
C THR A 118 -5.13 -11.30 -4.55
N PRO A 119 -6.33 -11.87 -4.36
CA PRO A 119 -7.14 -12.32 -5.49
C PRO A 119 -7.82 -11.18 -6.27
N GLY A 120 -8.09 -10.03 -5.64
CA GLY A 120 -8.83 -8.93 -6.28
C GLY A 120 -10.33 -9.22 -6.44
N ASP A 121 -10.90 -10.03 -5.55
CA ASP A 121 -12.29 -10.50 -5.62
C ASP A 121 -13.30 -9.58 -4.91
N GLY A 122 -12.85 -8.42 -4.44
CA GLY A 122 -13.66 -7.45 -3.71
C GLY A 122 -13.97 -7.84 -2.26
N LYS A 123 -13.43 -8.95 -1.77
CA LYS A 123 -13.70 -9.44 -0.42
C LYS A 123 -12.51 -9.13 0.51
N LEU A 124 -12.72 -8.26 1.48
CA LEU A 124 -11.68 -7.93 2.45
C LEU A 124 -11.14 -9.18 3.18
N HIS A 125 -11.99 -10.17 3.48
CA HIS A 125 -11.54 -11.42 4.12
C HIS A 125 -10.54 -12.20 3.27
N SER A 126 -10.72 -12.23 1.94
CA SER A 126 -9.78 -12.88 1.01
C SER A 126 -8.43 -12.16 0.99
N ALA A 127 -8.44 -10.83 0.98
CA ALA A 127 -7.24 -10.02 1.09
C ALA A 127 -6.53 -10.24 2.45
N LEU A 128 -7.28 -10.26 3.56
CA LEU A 128 -6.74 -10.57 4.89
C LEU A 128 -6.10 -11.94 4.96
N TYR A 129 -6.72 -12.96 4.34
CA TYR A 129 -6.16 -14.31 4.26
C TYR A 129 -4.81 -14.32 3.53
N ALA A 130 -4.74 -13.66 2.38
CA ALA A 130 -3.52 -13.57 1.57
C ALA A 130 -2.39 -12.81 2.28
N VAL A 131 -2.73 -11.76 3.03
CA VAL A 131 -1.79 -10.83 3.66
C VAL A 131 -1.33 -11.30 5.04
N LEU A 132 -2.25 -11.78 5.87
CA LEU A 132 -1.99 -12.14 7.28
C LEU A 132 -1.75 -13.65 7.47
N GLY A 133 -2.02 -14.44 6.44
CA GLY A 133 -1.92 -15.88 6.49
C GLY A 133 -3.15 -16.56 7.09
N ARG A 134 -3.23 -17.87 6.84
CA ARG A 134 -4.40 -18.71 7.18
C ARG A 134 -4.76 -18.68 8.66
N GLU A 135 -3.78 -18.83 9.53
CA GLU A 135 -4.01 -18.94 10.98
C GLU A 135 -4.68 -17.67 11.53
N VAL A 136 -4.13 -16.50 11.20
CA VAL A 136 -4.69 -15.22 11.63
C VAL A 136 -6.06 -15.01 10.99
N ALA A 137 -6.21 -15.22 9.70
CA ALA A 137 -7.46 -14.98 8.99
C ALA A 137 -8.63 -15.82 9.54
N LEU A 138 -8.40 -17.08 9.90
CA LEU A 138 -9.42 -17.95 10.52
C LEU A 138 -9.79 -17.53 11.96
N SER A 139 -8.97 -16.74 12.63
CA SER A 139 -9.25 -16.20 13.95
C SER A 139 -10.00 -14.87 13.92
N LEU A 140 -10.21 -14.29 12.74
CA LEU A 140 -10.85 -13.00 12.58
C LEU A 140 -12.38 -13.11 12.66
N LEU A 141 -12.98 -12.13 13.30
CA LEU A 141 -14.43 -11.95 13.39
C LEU A 141 -14.80 -10.64 12.70
N PRO A 142 -15.85 -10.62 11.88
CA PRO A 142 -16.33 -9.36 11.30
C PRO A 142 -16.85 -8.45 12.40
N CYS A 143 -16.58 -7.18 12.31
CA CYS A 143 -17.13 -6.15 13.18
C CYS A 143 -17.71 -5.01 12.34
N LYS A 144 -18.83 -4.48 12.82
CA LYS A 144 -19.50 -3.33 12.22
C LYS A 144 -20.17 -2.51 13.29
N GLY A 145 -20.06 -1.20 13.18
CA GLY A 145 -20.74 -0.24 14.05
C GLY A 145 -21.01 1.05 13.30
N SER A 146 -22.07 1.74 13.66
CA SER A 146 -22.42 3.05 13.07
C SER A 146 -22.85 4.01 14.18
N GLY A 147 -22.46 5.28 14.03
CA GLY A 147 -22.92 6.40 14.79
C GLY A 147 -23.57 7.45 13.87
N GLU A 148 -23.86 8.63 14.39
CA GLU A 148 -24.52 9.70 13.63
C GLU A 148 -23.70 10.19 12.45
N GLU A 149 -22.37 10.31 12.62
CA GLU A 149 -21.47 10.93 11.63
C GLU A 149 -20.45 9.95 11.04
N LEU A 150 -20.33 8.74 11.59
CA LEU A 150 -19.31 7.79 11.15
C LEU A 150 -19.80 6.35 11.22
N SER A 151 -19.23 5.53 10.35
CA SER A 151 -19.38 4.08 10.42
C SER A 151 -18.00 3.43 10.49
N VAL A 152 -17.93 2.31 11.18
CA VAL A 152 -16.73 1.47 11.31
C VAL A 152 -17.08 0.08 10.86
N GLU A 153 -16.27 -0.49 9.97
CA GLU A 153 -16.41 -1.89 9.56
C GLU A 153 -15.03 -2.52 9.38
N GLY A 154 -14.95 -3.81 9.52
CA GLY A 154 -13.70 -4.55 9.33
C GLY A 154 -13.69 -5.86 10.07
N TYR A 155 -12.52 -6.23 10.55
CA TYR A 155 -12.29 -7.50 11.26
C TYR A 155 -11.47 -7.28 12.51
N ILE A 156 -11.78 -8.04 13.55
CA ILE A 156 -11.04 -8.08 14.81
C ILE A 156 -10.61 -9.53 15.09
N SER A 157 -9.48 -9.70 15.75
CA SER A 157 -9.04 -11.04 16.15
C SER A 157 -9.79 -11.54 17.39
N ARG A 158 -9.95 -12.85 17.50
CA ARG A 158 -10.37 -13.45 18.77
C ARG A 158 -9.32 -13.19 19.85
N PRO A 159 -9.70 -13.07 21.12
CA PRO A 159 -8.76 -12.85 22.23
C PRO A 159 -7.61 -13.86 22.27
N SER A 160 -7.86 -15.12 21.89
CA SER A 160 -6.84 -16.17 21.81
C SER A 160 -5.73 -15.92 20.78
N CYS A 161 -5.94 -15.01 19.81
CA CYS A 161 -4.98 -14.64 18.78
C CYS A 161 -4.45 -13.20 18.93
N CYS A 162 -4.60 -12.61 20.13
CA CYS A 162 -4.07 -11.29 20.41
C CYS A 162 -2.54 -11.27 20.40
N ARG A 163 -1.97 -10.21 19.83
CA ARG A 163 -0.52 -9.95 19.83
C ARG A 163 -0.17 -8.93 20.91
N GLY A 164 1.00 -9.08 21.52
CA GLY A 164 1.51 -8.13 22.53
C GLY A 164 1.95 -6.77 21.98
N ASN A 165 1.83 -6.55 20.66
CA ASN A 165 2.21 -5.32 20.00
C ASN A 165 1.17 -4.87 18.97
N ARG A 166 1.35 -3.64 18.45
CA ARG A 166 0.42 -3.01 17.49
C ARG A 166 0.68 -3.36 16.02
N SER A 167 1.59 -4.27 15.71
CA SER A 167 1.98 -4.58 14.33
C SER A 167 0.84 -5.21 13.50
N GLY A 168 -0.16 -5.80 14.17
CA GLY A 168 -1.36 -6.35 13.53
C GLY A 168 -2.54 -5.38 13.50
N GLN A 169 -2.37 -4.11 13.91
CA GLN A 169 -3.44 -3.12 13.87
C GLN A 169 -3.34 -2.28 12.60
N HIS A 170 -4.34 -2.40 11.73
CA HIS A 170 -4.42 -1.68 10.47
C HIS A 170 -5.70 -0.85 10.46
N PHE A 171 -5.55 0.47 10.50
CA PHE A 171 -6.68 1.41 10.49
C PHE A 171 -6.71 2.17 9.17
N PHE A 172 -7.92 2.34 8.64
CA PHE A 172 -8.15 3.06 7.40
C PHE A 172 -9.25 4.11 7.64
N VAL A 173 -9.10 5.29 7.05
CA VAL A 173 -10.11 6.33 7.01
C VAL A 173 -10.35 6.68 5.56
N ASN A 174 -11.56 6.45 5.07
CA ASN A 174 -11.94 6.67 3.67
C ASN A 174 -10.93 6.03 2.69
N GLY A 175 -10.60 4.75 2.92
CA GLY A 175 -9.67 3.97 2.09
C GLY A 175 -8.19 4.28 2.28
N ARG A 176 -7.82 5.21 3.19
CA ARG A 176 -6.42 5.59 3.44
C ARG A 176 -5.91 5.01 4.74
N TYR A 177 -4.77 4.34 4.71
CA TYR A 177 -4.11 3.88 5.92
C TYR A 177 -3.71 5.03 6.83
N VAL A 178 -4.03 4.91 8.11
CA VAL A 178 -3.71 5.90 9.13
C VAL A 178 -3.05 5.26 10.35
N LYS A 179 -2.10 5.96 10.94
CA LYS A 179 -1.56 5.63 12.26
C LYS A 179 -2.25 6.52 13.29
N SER A 180 -3.19 5.96 14.03
CA SER A 180 -3.97 6.68 15.03
C SER A 180 -3.77 6.09 16.43
N ARG A 181 -3.23 6.88 17.34
CA ARG A 181 -3.12 6.50 18.76
C ARG A 181 -4.48 6.35 19.42
N THR A 182 -5.43 7.20 19.05
CA THR A 182 -6.80 7.18 19.56
C THR A 182 -7.52 5.91 19.16
N MET A 183 -7.47 5.53 17.87
CA MET A 183 -8.09 4.30 17.38
C MET A 183 -7.44 3.05 18.00
N ALA A 184 -6.12 3.06 18.15
CA ALA A 184 -5.39 1.99 18.81
C ALA A 184 -5.79 1.85 20.28
N ALA A 185 -5.92 2.97 21.01
CA ALA A 185 -6.35 2.96 22.41
C ALA A 185 -7.79 2.47 22.57
N ALA A 186 -8.70 2.89 21.70
CA ALA A 186 -10.08 2.40 21.71
C ALA A 186 -10.17 0.88 21.45
N MET A 187 -9.37 0.37 20.50
CA MET A 187 -9.27 -1.07 20.25
C MET A 187 -8.72 -1.82 21.46
N GLU A 188 -7.65 -1.32 22.06
CA GLU A 188 -7.03 -1.93 23.26
C GLU A 188 -7.96 -1.90 24.47
N GLU A 189 -8.77 -0.85 24.63
CA GLU A 189 -9.79 -0.77 25.67
C GLU A 189 -10.85 -1.86 25.51
N ALA A 190 -11.33 -2.10 24.29
CA ALA A 190 -12.29 -3.15 24.00
C ALA A 190 -11.77 -4.56 24.36
N TYR A 191 -10.45 -4.75 24.28
CA TYR A 191 -9.81 -6.02 24.64
C TYR A 191 -9.34 -6.11 26.11
N ARG A 192 -9.41 -5.01 26.88
CA ARG A 192 -8.81 -4.93 28.23
C ARG A 192 -9.28 -6.08 29.14
N ASN A 193 -10.58 -6.35 29.15
CA ASN A 193 -11.18 -7.39 30.00
C ASN A 193 -11.10 -8.80 29.39
N GLN A 194 -10.64 -8.94 28.15
CA GLN A 194 -10.57 -10.22 27.44
C GLN A 194 -9.14 -10.82 27.44
N LYS A 195 -8.13 -9.99 27.74
CA LYS A 195 -6.71 -10.43 27.77
C LYS A 195 -6.30 -11.17 29.05
N MET A 196 -7.17 -11.23 30.05
CA MET A 196 -6.84 -11.80 31.38
C MET A 196 -7.32 -13.25 31.57
N VAL A 197 -7.69 -13.93 30.49
CA VAL A 197 -8.09 -15.35 30.57
C VAL A 197 -7.11 -16.16 29.70
N GLY A 198 -5.99 -16.52 30.30
CA GLY A 198 -4.98 -17.40 29.72
C GLY A 198 -3.80 -17.56 30.62
#